data_6db8dc5d5f0dca02cc1ab820b362a53b
#
_entry.id   6db8dc5d5f0dca02cc1ab820b362a53b
#
_cell.length_a   1.000
_cell.length_b   1.000
_cell.length_c   1.000
_cell.angle_alpha   90.00
_cell.angle_beta   90.00
_cell.angle_gamma   90.00
#
_symmetry.space_group_name_H-M   'P 1'
#
loop_
_entity.id
_entity.type
_entity.pdbx_description
1 polymer ?
#
loop_
_entity_poly.entity_id
_entity_poly.type
_entity_poly.pdbx_seq_one_letter_code
_entity_poly.pdbx_strand_id
1 'polypeptide(L)'
;MLKRVFIGLLFIILVMVATALGLDRWISWKTAPFIYENVSSLPHRQVGVVLGTAKYYRTGVINQYYLYRMQGALNAYNSGKVNYLLLSGDNALQSYNEPMTMRRDLIKAGVDPADIVLDYAGFRTLDSIVRTRKVFDTNDFIIITQRFHCERALFIALQLGIQAQCYAVPSPKNMLSVRFREVGARLGALADLFLLKREPRFLGP
;
A
#
# COMPACT_ATOMS: atom_id res chain seq x y z
N MET A 1 25.79 -38.83 11.75
CA MET A 1 25.21 -37.69 12.50
C MET A 1 25.00 -36.47 11.63
N LEU A 2 26.01 -35.98 10.94
CA LEU A 2 25.95 -34.77 10.07
C LEU A 2 24.85 -34.84 8.99
N LYS A 3 24.71 -35.97 8.28
CA LYS A 3 23.68 -36.17 7.24
C LYS A 3 22.25 -36.04 7.79
N ARG A 4 21.97 -36.55 8.99
CA ARG A 4 20.65 -36.42 9.64
C ARG A 4 20.34 -34.98 10.05
N VAL A 5 21.34 -34.27 10.56
CA VAL A 5 21.20 -32.81 10.88
C VAL A 5 20.94 -32.01 9.63
N PHE A 6 21.66 -32.27 8.53
CA PHE A 6 21.45 -31.60 7.26
C PHE A 6 20.05 -31.84 6.69
N ILE A 7 19.57 -33.09 6.72
CA ILE A 7 18.19 -33.43 6.28
C ILE A 7 17.15 -32.71 7.15
N GLY A 8 17.36 -32.66 8.48
CA GLY A 8 16.49 -31.93 9.39
C GLY A 8 16.41 -30.43 9.10
N LEU A 9 17.57 -29.81 8.86
CA LEU A 9 17.63 -28.39 8.48
C LEU A 9 16.94 -28.11 7.14
N LEU A 10 17.16 -28.97 6.14
CA LEU A 10 16.50 -28.82 4.84
C LEU A 10 14.97 -28.94 4.97
N PHE A 11 14.49 -29.89 5.78
CA PHE A 11 13.07 -30.06 6.05
C PHE A 11 12.48 -28.81 6.73
N ILE A 12 13.14 -28.24 7.73
CA ILE A 12 12.70 -27.01 8.41
C ILE A 12 12.61 -25.84 7.42
N ILE A 13 13.62 -25.66 6.56
CA ILE A 13 13.61 -24.60 5.53
C ILE A 13 12.43 -24.81 4.57
N LEU A 14 12.18 -26.03 4.14
CA LEU A 14 11.08 -26.38 3.23
C LEU A 14 9.72 -26.04 3.85
N VAL A 15 9.53 -26.38 5.12
CA VAL A 15 8.30 -26.06 5.88
C VAL A 15 8.14 -24.56 6.02
N MET A 16 9.20 -23.81 6.36
CA MET A 16 9.13 -22.35 6.45
C MET A 16 8.75 -21.70 5.11
N VAL A 17 9.36 -22.15 4.01
CA VAL A 17 9.04 -21.65 2.67
C VAL A 17 7.59 -21.97 2.29
N ALA A 18 7.15 -23.20 2.52
CA ALA A 18 5.76 -23.61 2.24
C ALA A 18 4.76 -22.79 3.05
N THR A 19 5.04 -22.54 4.33
CA THR A 19 4.21 -21.70 5.20
C THR A 19 4.16 -20.25 4.70
N ALA A 20 5.30 -19.66 4.33
CA ALA A 20 5.37 -18.31 3.81
C ALA A 20 4.56 -18.15 2.51
N LEU A 21 4.69 -19.10 1.59
CA LEU A 21 3.91 -19.10 0.34
C LEU A 21 2.41 -19.36 0.58
N GLY A 22 2.07 -20.23 1.53
CA GLY A 22 0.68 -20.47 1.93
C GLY A 22 0.02 -19.22 2.51
N LEU A 23 0.72 -18.50 3.39
CA LEU A 23 0.27 -17.23 3.96
C LEU A 23 0.13 -16.14 2.88
N ASP A 24 1.08 -16.04 1.96
CA ASP A 24 1.01 -15.12 0.82
C ASP A 24 -0.25 -15.36 -0.03
N ARG A 25 -0.52 -16.61 -0.37
CA ARG A 25 -1.72 -17.00 -1.15
C ARG A 25 -3.02 -16.76 -0.37
N TRP A 26 -3.03 -17.05 0.91
CA TRP A 26 -4.18 -16.81 1.77
C TRP A 26 -4.53 -15.33 1.87
N ILE A 27 -3.53 -14.45 2.05
CA ILE A 27 -3.73 -12.99 2.04
C ILE A 27 -4.32 -12.54 0.71
N SER A 28 -3.75 -12.98 -0.41
CA SER A 28 -4.24 -12.63 -1.75
C SER A 28 -5.69 -13.09 -1.95
N TRP A 29 -6.03 -14.31 -1.54
CA TRP A 29 -7.40 -14.83 -1.64
C TRP A 29 -8.38 -14.04 -0.77
N LYS A 30 -8.01 -13.76 0.48
CA LYS A 30 -8.87 -13.05 1.44
C LYS A 30 -9.17 -11.61 1.01
N THR A 31 -8.25 -10.97 0.33
CA THR A 31 -8.37 -9.56 -0.09
C THR A 31 -8.92 -9.39 -1.50
N ALA A 32 -8.92 -10.42 -2.33
CA ALA A 32 -9.34 -10.37 -3.72
C ALA A 32 -10.74 -9.74 -3.95
N PRO A 33 -11.78 -10.00 -3.11
CA PRO A 33 -13.11 -9.41 -3.29
C PRO A 33 -13.16 -7.89 -3.17
N PHE A 34 -12.14 -7.27 -2.56
CA PHE A 34 -12.08 -5.83 -2.30
C PHE A 34 -11.16 -5.08 -3.28
N ILE A 35 -10.64 -5.78 -4.31
CA ILE A 35 -9.69 -5.22 -5.29
C ILE A 35 -10.40 -5.01 -6.63
N TYR A 36 -10.33 -3.80 -7.14
CA TYR A 36 -10.87 -3.39 -8.43
C TYR A 36 -9.74 -2.95 -9.35
N GLU A 37 -9.73 -3.43 -10.59
CA GLU A 37 -8.74 -3.08 -11.62
C GLU A 37 -9.29 -2.06 -12.62
N ASN A 38 -10.61 -1.93 -12.68
CA ASN A 38 -11.31 -0.97 -13.53
C ASN A 38 -11.94 0.13 -12.69
N VAL A 39 -11.69 1.39 -13.05
CA VAL A 39 -12.29 2.55 -12.37
C VAL A 39 -13.82 2.55 -12.49
N SER A 40 -14.38 2.05 -13.57
CA SER A 40 -15.83 1.99 -13.78
C SER A 40 -16.55 1.10 -12.76
N SER A 41 -15.93 -0.02 -12.36
CA SER A 41 -16.48 -0.96 -11.38
C SER A 41 -16.20 -0.55 -9.92
N LEU A 42 -15.35 0.47 -9.72
CA LEU A 42 -15.02 0.96 -8.40
C LEU A 42 -16.24 1.62 -7.74
N PRO A 43 -16.62 1.26 -6.51
CA PRO A 43 -17.68 1.96 -5.80
C PRO A 43 -17.24 3.39 -5.47
N HIS A 44 -18.21 4.30 -5.31
CA HIS A 44 -17.92 5.66 -4.85
C HIS A 44 -17.57 5.65 -3.35
N ARG A 45 -16.52 6.42 -2.98
CA ARG A 45 -16.15 6.76 -1.60
C ARG A 45 -15.71 8.22 -1.53
N GLN A 46 -15.84 8.82 -0.36
CA GLN A 46 -15.44 10.22 -0.18
C GLN A 46 -13.93 10.40 -0.39
N VAL A 47 -13.11 9.46 0.08
CA VAL A 47 -11.66 9.61 0.13
C VAL A 47 -10.95 8.50 -0.65
N GLY A 48 -10.03 8.90 -1.52
CA GLY A 48 -9.03 8.05 -2.14
C GLY A 48 -7.67 8.22 -1.44
N VAL A 49 -7.16 7.17 -0.83
CA VAL A 49 -5.86 7.15 -0.15
C VAL A 49 -4.77 6.70 -1.12
N VAL A 50 -3.94 7.61 -1.56
CA VAL A 50 -2.81 7.32 -2.45
C VAL A 50 -1.60 6.98 -1.62
N LEU A 51 -1.15 5.72 -1.69
CA LEU A 51 0.04 5.29 -0.95
C LEU A 51 1.31 5.77 -1.66
N GLY A 52 2.21 6.40 -0.91
CA GLY A 52 3.43 7.00 -1.40
C GLY A 52 4.45 6.00 -1.97
N THR A 53 5.28 6.52 -2.84
CA THR A 53 6.49 5.88 -3.37
C THR A 53 7.38 6.94 -4.02
N ALA A 54 8.69 6.70 -4.03
CA ALA A 54 9.65 7.64 -4.62
C ALA A 54 9.33 7.93 -6.10
N LYS A 55 9.33 9.21 -6.48
CA LYS A 55 9.09 9.66 -7.87
C LYS A 55 10.20 9.22 -8.83
N TYR A 56 11.43 9.14 -8.35
CA TYR A 56 12.59 8.74 -9.16
C TYR A 56 13.29 7.53 -8.55
N TYR A 57 13.82 6.68 -9.40
CA TYR A 57 14.79 5.68 -8.98
C TYR A 57 16.13 6.36 -8.61
N ARG A 58 17.02 5.63 -7.93
CA ARG A 58 18.38 6.12 -7.60
C ARG A 58 19.20 6.52 -8.84
N THR A 59 18.84 6.00 -9.99
CA THR A 59 19.42 6.33 -11.30
C THR A 59 18.93 7.65 -11.89
N GLY A 60 18.01 8.36 -11.23
CA GLY A 60 17.37 9.57 -11.74
C GLY A 60 16.23 9.31 -12.74
N VAL A 61 16.01 8.07 -13.15
CA VAL A 61 14.91 7.69 -14.05
C VAL A 61 13.59 7.73 -13.28
N ILE A 62 12.53 8.18 -13.95
CA ILE A 62 11.21 8.27 -13.35
C ILE A 62 10.67 6.88 -12.97
N ASN A 63 10.12 6.78 -11.77
CA ASN A 63 9.58 5.53 -11.25
C ASN A 63 8.19 5.25 -11.83
N GLN A 64 8.04 4.19 -12.60
CA GLN A 64 6.77 3.83 -13.21
C GLN A 64 5.68 3.48 -12.17
N TYR A 65 6.05 2.96 -10.98
CA TYR A 65 5.09 2.76 -9.88
C TYR A 65 4.44 4.06 -9.47
N TYR A 66 5.24 5.13 -9.37
CA TYR A 66 4.77 6.47 -9.06
C TYR A 66 3.81 6.99 -10.15
N LEU A 67 4.22 6.93 -11.42
CA LEU A 67 3.40 7.41 -12.53
C LEU A 67 2.03 6.74 -12.57
N TYR A 68 1.99 5.41 -12.44
CA TYR A 68 0.73 4.67 -12.44
C TYR A 68 -0.16 5.01 -11.25
N ARG A 69 0.41 5.31 -10.07
CA ARG A 69 -0.39 5.78 -8.92
C ARG A 69 -0.97 7.15 -9.15
N MET A 70 -0.20 8.09 -9.69
CA MET A 70 -0.70 9.43 -10.03
C MET A 70 -1.80 9.35 -11.08
N GLN A 71 -1.62 8.55 -12.11
CA GLN A 71 -2.65 8.33 -13.13
C GLN A 71 -3.91 7.67 -12.53
N GLY A 72 -3.75 6.69 -11.65
CA GLY A 72 -4.86 6.05 -10.97
C GLY A 72 -5.63 7.00 -10.06
N ALA A 73 -4.93 7.84 -9.31
CA ALA A 73 -5.53 8.88 -8.47
C ALA A 73 -6.35 9.87 -9.31
N LEU A 74 -5.76 10.34 -10.41
CA LEU A 74 -6.43 11.24 -11.35
C LEU A 74 -7.66 10.59 -11.99
N ASN A 75 -7.57 9.33 -12.42
CA ASN A 75 -8.69 8.59 -12.99
C ASN A 75 -9.84 8.42 -11.99
N ALA A 76 -9.54 8.06 -10.74
CA ALA A 76 -10.55 7.90 -9.69
C ALA A 76 -11.25 9.23 -9.36
N TYR A 77 -10.49 10.32 -9.28
CA TYR A 77 -11.00 11.66 -9.03
C TYR A 77 -11.87 12.17 -10.20
N ASN A 78 -11.36 12.13 -11.43
CA ASN A 78 -12.08 12.62 -12.62
C ASN A 78 -13.34 11.80 -12.94
N SER A 79 -13.37 10.51 -12.55
CA SER A 79 -14.54 9.66 -12.71
C SER A 79 -15.56 9.81 -11.58
N GLY A 80 -15.36 10.74 -10.64
CA GLY A 80 -16.23 10.94 -9.49
C GLY A 80 -16.31 9.74 -8.55
N LYS A 81 -15.27 8.89 -8.54
CA LYS A 81 -15.20 7.74 -7.64
C LYS A 81 -14.68 8.12 -6.26
N VAL A 82 -13.94 9.21 -6.17
CA VAL A 82 -13.51 9.86 -4.93
C VAL A 82 -13.67 11.37 -5.06
N ASN A 83 -13.99 12.04 -3.95
CA ASN A 83 -14.10 13.50 -3.89
C ASN A 83 -12.79 14.12 -3.41
N TYR A 84 -12.11 13.45 -2.49
CA TYR A 84 -10.86 13.91 -1.90
C TYR A 84 -9.74 12.89 -2.08
N LEU A 85 -8.52 13.38 -2.19
CA LEU A 85 -7.30 12.56 -2.27
C LEU A 85 -6.45 12.79 -1.03
N LEU A 86 -6.31 11.74 -0.19
CA LEU A 86 -5.37 11.71 0.92
C LEU A 86 -4.04 11.10 0.42
N LEU A 87 -3.00 11.92 0.35
CA LEU A 87 -1.67 11.53 -0.12
C LEU A 87 -0.82 11.13 1.08
N SER A 88 -0.70 9.82 1.32
CA SER A 88 0.02 9.30 2.48
C SER A 88 1.39 8.75 2.07
N GLY A 89 2.45 9.30 2.62
CA GLY A 89 3.81 8.93 2.25
C GLY A 89 4.86 9.31 3.30
N ASP A 90 6.12 9.03 2.96
CA ASP A 90 7.27 9.28 3.81
C ASP A 90 7.76 10.72 3.67
N ASN A 91 8.03 11.36 4.80
CA ASN A 91 8.63 12.68 4.95
C ASN A 91 9.90 12.64 5.84
N ALA A 92 10.50 11.48 6.05
CA ALA A 92 11.65 11.34 6.94
C ALA A 92 12.93 12.04 6.43
N LEU A 93 13.03 12.29 5.13
CA LEU A 93 14.17 12.97 4.52
C LEU A 93 13.81 14.43 4.22
N GLN A 94 14.54 15.40 4.77
CA GLN A 94 14.37 16.83 4.46
C GLN A 94 14.48 17.16 2.97
N SER A 95 15.28 16.38 2.22
CA SER A 95 15.49 16.57 0.79
C SER A 95 14.36 16.01 -0.09
N TYR A 96 13.46 15.18 0.45
CA TYR A 96 12.41 14.54 -0.33
C TYR A 96 11.15 14.27 0.49
N ASN A 97 10.05 14.90 0.09
CA ASN A 97 8.74 14.81 0.70
C ASN A 97 7.78 14.17 -0.32
N GLU A 98 7.38 12.90 -0.07
CA GLU A 98 6.52 12.16 -1.00
C GLU A 98 5.13 12.83 -1.15
N PRO A 99 4.38 13.15 -0.07
CA PRO A 99 3.07 13.79 -0.18
C PRO A 99 3.10 15.10 -0.95
N MET A 100 4.07 15.98 -0.68
CA MET A 100 4.20 17.25 -1.39
C MET A 100 4.53 17.07 -2.87
N THR A 101 5.33 16.05 -3.20
CA THR A 101 5.68 15.73 -4.59
C THR A 101 4.44 15.24 -5.35
N MET A 102 3.66 14.34 -4.74
CA MET A 102 2.39 13.85 -5.30
C MET A 102 1.38 14.99 -5.48
N ARG A 103 1.22 15.86 -4.47
CA ARG A 103 0.32 17.01 -4.52
C ARG A 103 0.65 17.92 -5.71
N ARG A 104 1.93 18.28 -5.87
CA ARG A 104 2.38 19.14 -6.97
C ARG A 104 2.05 18.55 -8.34
N ASP A 105 2.24 17.26 -8.52
CA ASP A 105 1.97 16.59 -9.80
C ASP A 105 0.47 16.46 -10.08
N LEU A 106 -0.35 16.18 -9.06
CA LEU A 106 -1.82 16.08 -9.21
C LEU A 106 -2.47 17.44 -9.48
N ILE A 107 -2.01 18.53 -8.82
CA ILE A 107 -2.46 19.89 -9.13
C ILE A 107 -2.13 20.26 -10.59
N LYS A 108 -0.91 19.94 -11.05
CA LYS A 108 -0.53 20.15 -12.47
C LYS A 108 -1.39 19.34 -13.44
N ALA A 109 -1.94 18.20 -13.00
CA ALA A 109 -2.83 17.36 -13.78
C ALA A 109 -4.32 17.78 -13.69
N GLY A 110 -4.66 18.87 -12.93
CA GLY A 110 -5.98 19.47 -12.87
C GLY A 110 -6.82 19.10 -11.64
N VAL A 111 -6.23 18.44 -10.63
CA VAL A 111 -6.94 18.22 -9.35
C VAL A 111 -6.98 19.51 -8.55
N ASP A 112 -8.17 19.86 -8.00
CA ASP A 112 -8.32 21.06 -7.15
C ASP A 112 -7.41 20.92 -5.90
N PRO A 113 -6.56 21.92 -5.61
CA PRO A 113 -5.76 21.94 -4.39
C PRO A 113 -6.55 21.78 -3.09
N ALA A 114 -7.83 22.20 -3.08
CA ALA A 114 -8.73 22.07 -1.93
C ALA A 114 -9.17 20.63 -1.66
N ASP A 115 -9.13 19.77 -2.68
CA ASP A 115 -9.52 18.35 -2.58
C ASP A 115 -8.33 17.43 -2.22
N ILE A 116 -7.16 18.01 -1.94
CA ILE A 116 -5.94 17.26 -1.61
C ILE A 116 -5.55 17.46 -0.16
N VAL A 117 -5.52 16.37 0.59
CA VAL A 117 -5.04 16.30 1.98
C VAL A 117 -3.71 15.56 2.03
N LEU A 118 -2.80 15.99 2.90
CA LEU A 118 -1.45 15.44 3.01
C LEU A 118 -1.25 14.70 4.33
N ASP A 119 -0.80 13.47 4.25
CA ASP A 119 -0.34 12.67 5.38
C ASP A 119 1.18 12.47 5.29
N TYR A 120 1.92 13.17 6.14
CA TYR A 120 3.38 13.17 6.17
C TYR A 120 3.99 12.03 6.99
N ALA A 121 3.17 11.21 7.63
CA ALA A 121 3.64 10.15 8.53
C ALA A 121 3.23 8.73 8.08
N GLY A 122 3.01 8.55 6.79
CA GLY A 122 2.76 7.26 6.15
C GLY A 122 4.04 6.46 5.88
N PHE A 123 4.88 6.24 6.91
CA PHE A 123 6.18 5.57 6.76
C PHE A 123 6.06 4.09 6.41
N ARG A 124 5.02 3.43 6.89
CA ARG A 124 4.69 2.02 6.61
C ARG A 124 3.22 1.93 6.20
N THR A 125 2.87 0.85 5.53
CA THR A 125 1.48 0.60 5.14
C THR A 125 0.53 0.59 6.33
N LEU A 126 0.97 0.04 7.48
CA LEU A 126 0.21 0.08 8.73
C LEU A 126 -0.07 1.52 9.16
N ASP A 127 0.95 2.39 9.10
CA ASP A 127 0.80 3.79 9.50
C ASP A 127 -0.24 4.49 8.62
N SER A 128 -0.13 4.37 7.28
CA SER A 128 -1.08 4.96 6.34
C SER A 128 -2.53 4.54 6.60
N ILE A 129 -2.78 3.23 6.78
CA ILE A 129 -4.13 2.68 6.97
C ILE A 129 -4.73 3.12 8.32
N VAL A 130 -3.96 3.03 9.41
CA VAL A 130 -4.45 3.40 10.75
C VAL A 130 -4.62 4.92 10.86
N ARG A 131 -3.71 5.70 10.30
CA ARG A 131 -3.80 7.16 10.31
C ARG A 131 -4.99 7.68 9.51
N THR A 132 -5.31 7.06 8.36
CA THR A 132 -6.52 7.39 7.59
C THR A 132 -7.75 7.34 8.49
N ARG A 133 -7.88 6.32 9.35
CA ARG A 133 -9.00 6.20 10.28
C ARG A 133 -8.87 7.13 11.50
N LYS A 134 -7.71 7.10 12.19
CA LYS A 134 -7.57 7.74 13.52
C LYS A 134 -7.25 9.22 13.46
N VAL A 135 -6.56 9.68 12.42
CA VAL A 135 -6.11 11.08 12.28
C VAL A 135 -7.00 11.86 11.32
N PHE A 136 -7.41 11.22 10.22
CA PHE A 136 -8.24 11.84 9.18
C PHE A 136 -9.72 11.43 9.27
N ASP A 137 -10.12 10.74 10.34
CA ASP A 137 -11.51 10.34 10.65
C ASP A 137 -12.24 9.70 9.46
N THR A 138 -11.52 8.87 8.69
CA THR A 138 -12.04 8.24 7.48
C THR A 138 -12.06 6.73 7.63
N ASN A 139 -13.26 6.15 7.69
CA ASN A 139 -13.46 4.74 8.04
C ASN A 139 -13.87 3.86 6.86
N ASP A 140 -14.22 4.47 5.71
CA ASP A 140 -14.59 3.80 4.46
C ASP A 140 -13.96 4.56 3.29
N PHE A 141 -12.94 3.98 2.67
CA PHE A 141 -12.10 4.65 1.68
C PHE A 141 -11.59 3.72 0.59
N ILE A 142 -11.10 4.32 -0.49
CA ILE A 142 -10.43 3.61 -1.58
C ILE A 142 -8.92 3.78 -1.45
N ILE A 143 -8.19 2.68 -1.35
CA ILE A 143 -6.73 2.66 -1.43
C ILE A 143 -6.35 2.68 -2.92
N ILE A 144 -5.41 3.53 -3.32
CA ILE A 144 -4.94 3.63 -4.71
C ILE A 144 -3.46 3.26 -4.74
N THR A 145 -3.16 2.07 -5.27
CA THR A 145 -1.78 1.56 -5.36
C THR A 145 -1.73 0.32 -6.28
N GLN A 146 -0.56 -0.31 -6.46
CA GLN A 146 -0.42 -1.54 -7.23
C GLN A 146 -1.04 -2.75 -6.52
N ARG A 147 -1.49 -3.76 -7.27
CA ARG A 147 -2.20 -4.94 -6.76
C ARG A 147 -1.50 -5.62 -5.58
N PHE A 148 -0.20 -5.89 -5.67
CA PHE A 148 0.55 -6.53 -4.58
C PHE A 148 0.52 -5.72 -3.27
N HIS A 149 0.53 -4.40 -3.38
CA HIS A 149 0.44 -3.48 -2.25
C HIS A 149 -1.02 -3.33 -1.77
N CYS A 150 -2.02 -3.38 -2.68
CA CYS A 150 -3.44 -3.48 -2.32
C CYS A 150 -3.69 -4.65 -1.37
N GLU A 151 -3.20 -5.82 -1.71
CA GLU A 151 -3.40 -7.04 -0.93
C GLU A 151 -2.86 -6.89 0.50
N ARG A 152 -1.67 -6.31 0.69
CA ARG A 152 -1.11 -6.03 2.02
C ARG A 152 -1.89 -4.96 2.77
N ALA A 153 -2.23 -3.85 2.13
CA ALA A 153 -2.95 -2.76 2.74
C ALA A 153 -4.37 -3.15 3.16
N LEU A 154 -5.09 -3.87 2.29
CA LEU A 154 -6.42 -4.41 2.60
C LEU A 154 -6.36 -5.46 3.70
N PHE A 155 -5.33 -6.31 3.72
CA PHE A 155 -5.17 -7.28 4.80
C PHE A 155 -5.05 -6.57 6.16
N ILE A 156 -4.23 -5.52 6.24
CA ILE A 156 -4.10 -4.70 7.46
C ILE A 156 -5.46 -4.07 7.82
N ALA A 157 -6.15 -3.45 6.85
CA ALA A 157 -7.45 -2.83 7.07
C ALA A 157 -8.48 -3.83 7.61
N LEU A 158 -8.60 -5.01 6.99
CA LEU A 158 -9.52 -6.06 7.41
C LEU A 158 -9.24 -6.57 8.83
N GLN A 159 -7.96 -6.74 9.22
CA GLN A 159 -7.60 -7.18 10.58
C GLN A 159 -7.93 -6.12 11.65
N LEU A 160 -7.97 -4.86 11.27
CA LEU A 160 -8.27 -3.73 12.16
C LEU A 160 -9.76 -3.29 12.11
N GLY A 161 -10.61 -4.03 11.38
CA GLY A 161 -12.02 -3.68 11.22
C GLY A 161 -12.25 -2.36 10.48
N ILE A 162 -11.32 -1.98 9.60
CA ILE A 162 -11.41 -0.79 8.76
C ILE A 162 -12.02 -1.18 7.42
N GLN A 163 -13.07 -0.48 7.00
CA GLN A 163 -13.68 -0.70 5.70
C GLN A 163 -12.84 -0.02 4.61
N ALA A 164 -12.29 -0.81 3.71
CA ALA A 164 -11.50 -0.29 2.61
C ALA A 164 -11.69 -1.15 1.36
N GLN A 165 -11.65 -0.51 0.20
CA GLN A 165 -11.47 -1.14 -1.09
C GLN A 165 -10.18 -0.67 -1.72
N CYS A 166 -9.70 -1.37 -2.74
CA CYS A 166 -8.49 -0.94 -3.42
C CYS A 166 -8.70 -0.83 -4.93
N TYR A 167 -8.30 0.30 -5.48
CA TYR A 167 -8.10 0.47 -6.91
C TYR A 167 -6.67 0.07 -7.26
N ALA A 168 -6.53 -1.11 -7.85
CA ALA A 168 -5.25 -1.67 -8.25
C ALA A 168 -4.80 -1.07 -9.60
N VAL A 169 -3.83 -0.16 -9.52
CA VAL A 169 -3.23 0.45 -10.71
C VAL A 169 -2.20 -0.49 -11.35
N PRO A 170 -1.87 -0.30 -12.65
CA PRO A 170 -0.89 -1.12 -13.34
C PRO A 170 0.46 -1.20 -12.64
N SER A 171 1.18 -2.27 -12.92
CA SER A 171 2.56 -2.49 -12.45
C SER A 171 3.53 -2.57 -13.62
N PRO A 172 4.80 -2.15 -13.45
CA PRO A 172 5.85 -2.39 -14.45
C PRO A 172 6.04 -3.88 -14.73
N LYS A 173 6.51 -4.22 -15.94
CA LYS A 173 6.61 -5.63 -16.40
C LYS A 173 7.59 -6.51 -15.60
N ASN A 174 8.65 -5.97 -15.02
CA ASN A 174 9.67 -6.73 -14.28
C ASN A 174 9.41 -6.72 -12.77
N MET A 175 8.73 -7.76 -12.26
CA MET A 175 8.21 -7.79 -10.88
C MET A 175 8.83 -8.87 -9.97
N LEU A 176 9.74 -9.71 -10.43
CA LEU A 176 10.24 -10.84 -9.61
C LEU A 176 10.83 -10.38 -8.26
N SER A 177 11.72 -9.37 -8.28
CA SER A 177 12.31 -8.82 -7.06
C SER A 177 11.27 -8.18 -6.13
N VAL A 178 10.25 -7.54 -6.71
CA VAL A 178 9.14 -6.94 -5.96
C VAL A 178 8.28 -8.02 -5.30
N ARG A 179 8.02 -9.14 -6.00
CA ARG A 179 7.27 -10.27 -5.44
C ARG A 179 7.98 -10.89 -4.23
N PHE A 180 9.28 -11.14 -4.31
CA PHE A 180 10.05 -11.65 -3.17
C PHE A 180 10.04 -10.69 -1.99
N ARG A 181 10.28 -9.40 -2.25
CA ARG A 181 10.19 -8.36 -1.23
C ARG A 181 8.80 -8.31 -0.58
N GLU A 182 7.75 -8.50 -1.37
CA GLU A 182 6.38 -8.44 -0.89
C GLU A 182 6.02 -9.60 0.04
N VAL A 183 6.48 -10.82 -0.25
CA VAL A 183 6.33 -11.94 0.70
C VAL A 183 6.90 -11.58 2.06
N GLY A 184 8.13 -11.03 2.11
CA GLY A 184 8.74 -10.55 3.35
C GLY A 184 7.94 -9.42 4.01
N ALA A 185 7.43 -8.46 3.22
CA ALA A 185 6.62 -7.35 3.73
C ALA A 185 5.27 -7.81 4.33
N ARG A 186 4.65 -8.86 3.76
CA ARG A 186 3.42 -9.46 4.30
C ARG A 186 3.68 -10.21 5.60
N LEU A 187 4.77 -10.97 5.68
CA LEU A 187 5.19 -11.61 6.93
C LEU A 187 5.49 -10.55 8.01
N GLY A 188 6.13 -9.44 7.63
CA GLY A 188 6.34 -8.30 8.51
C GLY A 188 5.02 -7.68 9.00
N ALA A 189 4.04 -7.51 8.12
CA ALA A 189 2.72 -7.00 8.50
C ALA A 189 1.98 -7.95 9.47
N LEU A 190 2.08 -9.27 9.26
CA LEU A 190 1.56 -10.27 10.20
C LEU A 190 2.25 -10.16 11.57
N ALA A 191 3.57 -10.03 11.59
CA ALA A 191 4.32 -9.85 12.83
C ALA A 191 3.93 -8.54 13.54
N ASP A 192 3.81 -7.44 12.81
CA ASP A 192 3.39 -6.15 13.36
C ASP A 192 1.99 -6.21 13.99
N LEU A 193 1.04 -6.89 13.33
CA LEU A 193 -0.35 -6.99 13.80
C LEU A 193 -0.53 -7.96 14.97
N PHE A 194 0.04 -9.16 14.88
CA PHE A 194 -0.30 -10.26 15.80
C PHE A 194 0.74 -10.53 16.88
N LEU A 195 2.03 -10.32 16.58
CA LEU A 195 3.12 -10.58 17.54
C LEU A 195 3.53 -9.32 18.29
N LEU A 196 3.79 -8.25 17.56
CA LEU A 196 4.35 -7.01 18.13
C LEU A 196 3.27 -6.00 18.51
N LYS A 197 2.04 -6.18 18.02
CA LYS A 197 0.89 -5.26 18.23
C LYS A 197 1.29 -3.80 18.03
N ARG A 198 2.04 -3.56 16.95
CA ARG A 198 2.60 -2.23 16.66
C ARG A 198 1.50 -1.24 16.33
N GLU A 199 1.63 -0.07 16.93
CA GLU A 199 0.86 1.12 16.56
C GLU A 199 1.62 1.96 15.52
N PRO A 200 0.93 2.90 14.84
CA PRO A 200 1.58 3.91 14.01
C PRO A 200 2.62 4.68 14.81
N ARG A 201 3.69 5.08 14.12
CA ARG A 201 4.79 5.83 14.75
C ARG A 201 4.32 7.19 15.30
N PHE A 202 3.34 7.80 14.62
CA PHE A 202 2.72 9.06 15.01
C PHE A 202 1.20 8.98 14.84
N LEU A 203 0.44 9.40 15.85
CA LEU A 203 -1.03 9.47 15.86
C LEU A 203 -1.54 10.90 16.00
N GLY A 204 -0.72 11.89 15.74
CA GLY A 204 -1.09 13.30 15.67
C GLY A 204 -1.03 13.83 14.22
N PRO A 205 -1.59 15.03 13.98
CA PRO A 205 -1.49 15.72 12.69
C PRO A 205 -0.05 16.09 12.36
#